data_f7338a3e026d5bb006ec6a3da4fc6247
#
_entry.id   f7338a3e026d5bb006ec6a3da4fc6247
#
_cell.length_a   1.000
_cell.length_b   1.000
_cell.length_c   1.000
_cell.angle_alpha   90.00
_cell.angle_beta   90.00
_cell.angle_gamma   90.00
#
_symmetry.space_group_name_H-M   'P 1'
#
loop_
_entity.id
_entity.type
_entity.pdbx_description
1 polymer ?
#
loop_
_entity_poly.entity_id
_entity_poly.type
_entity_poly.pdbx_seq_one_letter_code
_entity_poly.pdbx_strand_id
1 'polypeptide(L)'
;MDLSDRLLFGIVFPLMFCLIGGLFAKKGYSHLKTKADKKIRCLSQTWGKIVDMDSMSMKTSSGRRRRAYFPTYEYAVEGEVFRVKYSMGTTRRQFKIGEQVKVRYDHNSPNYSYIEGYKEDSAAAIGGLIMGSIAVLCGLFVGVFVWFG
;
A
#
# COMPACT_ATOMS: atom_id res chain seq x y z
N MET A 1 -21.85 -20.40 -31.46
CA MET A 1 -21.26 -20.38 -30.11
C MET A 1 -22.16 -21.21 -29.23
N ASP A 2 -21.66 -22.32 -28.70
CA ASP A 2 -22.46 -23.25 -27.91
C ASP A 2 -22.86 -22.64 -26.56
N LEU A 3 -23.96 -23.16 -25.97
CA LEU A 3 -24.44 -22.65 -24.67
C LEU A 3 -23.37 -22.70 -23.57
N SER A 4 -22.52 -23.72 -23.62
CA SER A 4 -21.35 -23.86 -22.72
C SER A 4 -20.32 -22.73 -22.88
N ASP A 5 -20.08 -22.32 -24.15
CA ASP A 5 -19.15 -21.22 -24.44
C ASP A 5 -19.70 -19.88 -23.95
N ARG A 6 -21.00 -19.63 -24.15
CA ARG A 6 -21.66 -18.41 -23.64
C ARG A 6 -21.66 -18.33 -22.14
N LEU A 7 -21.83 -19.43 -21.43
CA LEU A 7 -21.73 -19.48 -19.98
C LEU A 7 -20.30 -19.23 -19.52
N LEU A 8 -19.31 -19.83 -20.15
CA LEU A 8 -17.91 -19.74 -19.77
C LEU A 8 -17.36 -18.33 -20.01
N PHE A 9 -17.54 -17.78 -21.19
CA PHE A 9 -17.04 -16.45 -21.54
C PHE A 9 -17.95 -15.31 -21.05
N GLY A 10 -19.27 -15.51 -20.98
CA GLY A 10 -20.21 -14.48 -20.54
C GLY A 10 -20.35 -14.34 -19.02
N ILE A 11 -20.08 -15.39 -18.23
CA ILE A 11 -20.28 -15.38 -16.79
C ILE A 11 -18.97 -15.64 -16.03
N VAL A 12 -18.30 -16.75 -16.32
CA VAL A 12 -17.12 -17.19 -15.53
C VAL A 12 -15.95 -16.23 -15.71
N PHE A 13 -15.68 -15.82 -16.94
CA PHE A 13 -14.57 -14.92 -17.25
C PHE A 13 -14.73 -13.52 -16.61
N PRO A 14 -15.89 -12.82 -16.76
CA PRO A 14 -16.11 -11.56 -16.05
C PRO A 14 -16.06 -11.68 -14.53
N LEU A 15 -16.62 -12.75 -13.95
CA LEU A 15 -16.55 -12.97 -12.50
C LEU A 15 -15.12 -13.11 -12.01
N MET A 16 -14.28 -13.86 -12.72
CA MET A 16 -12.86 -14.02 -12.37
C MET A 16 -12.12 -12.68 -12.40
N PHE A 17 -12.35 -11.86 -13.44
CA PHE A 17 -11.77 -10.53 -13.54
C PHE A 17 -12.26 -9.57 -12.45
N CYS A 18 -13.54 -9.61 -12.10
CA CYS A 18 -14.10 -8.82 -11.01
C CYS A 18 -13.50 -9.22 -9.66
N LEU A 19 -13.32 -10.51 -9.38
CA LEU A 19 -12.71 -10.98 -8.13
C LEU A 19 -11.26 -10.54 -8.02
N ILE A 20 -10.46 -10.79 -9.04
CA ILE A 20 -9.05 -10.43 -9.06
C ILE A 20 -8.88 -8.90 -8.97
N GLY A 21 -9.58 -8.16 -9.83
CA GLY A 21 -9.56 -6.70 -9.86
C GLY A 21 -10.02 -6.08 -8.54
N GLY A 22 -11.08 -6.63 -7.95
CA GLY A 22 -11.61 -6.20 -6.65
C GLY A 22 -10.60 -6.38 -5.50
N LEU A 23 -9.86 -7.50 -5.48
CA LEU A 23 -8.80 -7.74 -4.48
C LEU A 23 -7.66 -6.72 -4.60
N PHE A 24 -7.21 -6.42 -5.80
CA PHE A 24 -6.16 -5.41 -6.03
C PHE A 24 -6.65 -4.01 -5.68
N ALA A 25 -7.86 -3.64 -6.07
CA ALA A 25 -8.46 -2.35 -5.74
C ALA A 25 -8.64 -2.17 -4.22
N LYS A 26 -9.13 -3.20 -3.51
CA LYS A 26 -9.29 -3.20 -2.05
C LYS A 26 -7.97 -2.97 -1.33
N LYS A 27 -6.90 -3.65 -1.76
CA LYS A 27 -5.57 -3.51 -1.15
C LYS A 27 -4.98 -2.11 -1.36
N GLY A 28 -5.11 -1.57 -2.57
CA GLY A 28 -4.68 -0.19 -2.88
C GLY A 28 -5.47 0.85 -2.09
N TYR A 29 -6.79 0.74 -2.04
CA TYR A 29 -7.67 1.64 -1.28
C TYR A 29 -7.38 1.61 0.23
N SER A 30 -7.24 0.42 0.81
CA SER A 30 -6.91 0.26 2.24
C SER A 30 -5.63 0.98 2.61
N HIS A 31 -4.59 0.89 1.78
CA HIS A 31 -3.32 1.58 2.02
C HIS A 31 -3.47 3.10 2.00
N LEU A 32 -4.17 3.66 1.00
CA LEU A 32 -4.40 5.10 0.90
C LEU A 32 -5.26 5.62 2.06
N LYS A 33 -6.30 4.87 2.45
CA LYS A 33 -7.14 5.18 3.60
C LYS A 33 -6.33 5.22 4.88
N THR A 34 -5.52 4.21 5.16
CA THR A 34 -4.65 4.17 6.36
C THR A 34 -3.71 5.37 6.42
N LYS A 35 -3.18 5.80 5.28
CA LYS A 35 -2.30 6.98 5.19
C LYS A 35 -3.05 8.28 5.48
N ALA A 36 -4.27 8.42 4.98
CA ALA A 36 -5.14 9.57 5.27
C ALA A 36 -5.56 9.59 6.75
N ASP A 37 -5.98 8.45 7.30
CA ASP A 37 -6.37 8.31 8.71
C ASP A 37 -5.22 8.66 9.65
N LYS A 38 -3.98 8.24 9.34
CA LYS A 38 -2.80 8.62 10.12
C LYS A 38 -2.62 10.13 10.19
N LYS A 39 -2.81 10.85 9.09
CA LYS A 39 -2.69 12.32 9.07
C LYS A 39 -3.76 13.02 9.90
N ILE A 40 -4.95 12.44 9.99
CA ILE A 40 -6.09 13.02 10.74
C ILE A 40 -5.95 12.71 12.23
N ARG A 41 -5.53 11.49 12.59
CA ARG A 41 -5.50 11.02 13.98
C ARG A 41 -4.20 11.37 14.71
N CYS A 42 -3.07 11.32 14.01
CA CYS A 42 -1.76 11.58 14.63
C CYS A 42 -1.48 13.09 14.70
N LEU A 43 -2.12 13.77 15.65
CA LEU A 43 -1.97 15.21 15.86
C LEU A 43 -0.86 15.55 16.84
N SER A 44 -0.56 14.66 17.79
CA SER A 44 0.54 14.83 18.75
C SER A 44 1.89 14.58 18.08
N GLN A 45 2.92 15.29 18.54
CA GLN A 45 4.27 15.14 17.98
C GLN A 45 5.31 14.93 19.09
N THR A 46 6.34 14.18 18.76
CA THR A 46 7.51 13.96 19.62
C THR A 46 8.76 13.77 18.77
N TRP A 47 9.91 13.75 19.41
CA TRP A 47 11.17 13.39 18.75
C TRP A 47 11.41 11.90 18.89
N GLY A 48 11.77 11.28 17.77
CA GLY A 48 12.20 9.89 17.71
C GLY A 48 13.58 9.77 17.08
N LYS A 49 14.10 8.55 17.05
CA LYS A 49 15.39 8.20 16.48
C LYS A 49 15.25 6.99 15.58
N ILE A 50 15.92 7.00 14.44
CA ILE A 50 16.03 5.83 13.58
C ILE A 50 16.98 4.84 14.24
N VAL A 51 16.48 3.67 14.60
CA VAL A 51 17.27 2.63 15.30
C VAL A 51 17.73 1.53 14.38
N ASP A 52 16.99 1.28 13.28
CA ASP A 52 17.33 0.23 12.32
C ASP A 52 16.87 0.58 10.90
N MET A 53 17.48 -0.03 9.90
CA MET A 53 17.17 0.18 8.49
C MET A 53 17.27 -1.15 7.72
N ASP A 54 16.17 -1.86 7.65
CA ASP A 54 16.09 -3.04 6.80
C ASP A 54 16.11 -2.68 5.31
N SER A 55 16.70 -3.55 4.51
CA SER A 55 16.69 -3.39 3.07
C SER A 55 16.39 -4.70 2.36
N MET A 56 15.48 -4.62 1.37
CA MET A 56 15.11 -5.75 0.53
C MET A 56 15.43 -5.44 -0.93
N SER A 57 16.10 -6.38 -1.60
CA SER A 57 16.36 -6.29 -3.04
C SER A 57 15.15 -6.80 -3.81
N MET A 58 14.56 -5.96 -4.65
CA MET A 58 13.43 -6.32 -5.52
C MET A 58 13.88 -6.28 -6.97
N LYS A 59 13.51 -7.31 -7.76
CA LYS A 59 13.65 -7.29 -9.22
C LYS A 59 12.46 -6.53 -9.80
N THR A 60 12.73 -5.54 -10.62
CA THR A 60 11.72 -4.87 -11.43
C THR A 60 11.39 -5.72 -12.65
N SER A 61 10.20 -5.56 -13.23
CA SER A 61 9.79 -6.22 -14.48
C SER A 61 10.78 -6.03 -15.65
N SER A 62 11.57 -4.95 -15.62
CA SER A 62 12.67 -4.68 -16.56
C SER A 62 14.00 -5.38 -16.21
N GLY A 63 14.00 -6.33 -15.27
CA GLY A 63 15.22 -7.07 -14.86
C GLY A 63 16.17 -6.29 -13.96
N ARG A 64 15.96 -5.01 -13.72
CA ARG A 64 16.81 -4.19 -12.85
C ARG A 64 16.54 -4.52 -11.38
N ARG A 65 17.61 -4.65 -10.60
CA ARG A 65 17.50 -4.77 -9.13
C ARG A 65 17.36 -3.39 -8.51
N ARG A 66 16.29 -3.17 -7.75
CA ARG A 66 16.10 -2.00 -6.91
C ARG A 66 16.10 -2.44 -5.45
N ARG A 67 16.66 -1.60 -4.58
CA ARG A 67 16.67 -1.83 -3.14
C ARG A 67 15.56 -0.98 -2.50
N ALA A 68 14.69 -1.61 -1.73
CA ALA A 68 13.71 -0.92 -0.90
C ALA A 68 14.24 -0.87 0.54
N TYR A 69 14.07 0.27 1.21
CA TYR A 69 14.52 0.55 2.58
C TYR A 69 13.31 0.69 3.49
N PHE A 70 13.35 0.02 4.64
CA PHE A 70 12.28 -0.01 5.64
C PHE A 70 12.85 0.51 6.96
N PRO A 71 12.66 1.79 7.30
CA PRO A 71 13.16 2.33 8.55
C PRO A 71 12.36 1.82 9.74
N THR A 72 13.08 1.53 10.83
CA THR A 72 12.53 1.30 12.16
C THR A 72 12.92 2.47 13.04
N TYR A 73 11.97 3.08 13.72
CA TYR A 73 12.18 4.21 14.59
C TYR A 73 11.64 3.98 15.99
N GLU A 74 12.27 4.60 16.96
CA GLU A 74 11.84 4.60 18.35
C GLU A 74 11.53 6.02 18.79
N TYR A 75 10.57 6.16 19.68
CA TYR A 75 10.21 7.41 20.32
C TYR A 75 9.59 7.14 21.69
N ALA A 76 9.67 8.11 22.60
CA ALA A 76 9.09 8.02 23.93
C ALA A 76 7.85 8.90 24.05
N VAL A 77 6.81 8.36 24.70
CA VAL A 77 5.60 9.07 25.09
C VAL A 77 5.28 8.69 26.53
N GLU A 78 5.19 9.69 27.41
CA GLU A 78 4.84 9.49 28.83
C GLU A 78 5.72 8.48 29.57
N GLY A 79 7.01 8.40 29.18
CA GLY A 79 7.96 7.46 29.78
C GLY A 79 8.00 6.07 29.16
N GLU A 80 7.06 5.74 28.29
CA GLU A 80 7.08 4.50 27.50
C GLU A 80 7.80 4.68 26.16
N VAL A 81 8.59 3.66 25.78
CA VAL A 81 9.32 3.64 24.50
C VAL A 81 8.57 2.79 23.49
N PHE A 82 8.21 3.40 22.37
CA PHE A 82 7.53 2.74 21.27
C PHE A 82 8.51 2.53 20.11
N ARG A 83 8.54 1.30 19.59
CA ARG A 83 9.33 0.92 18.42
C ARG A 83 8.40 0.56 17.27
N VAL A 84 8.52 1.28 16.16
CA VAL A 84 7.65 1.10 14.99
C VAL A 84 8.50 0.90 13.74
N LYS A 85 8.18 -0.16 12.98
CA LYS A 85 8.78 -0.46 11.68
C LYS A 85 7.80 -0.11 10.57
N TYR A 86 8.29 0.57 9.55
CA TYR A 86 7.47 0.81 8.35
C TYR A 86 7.26 -0.48 7.56
N SER A 87 6.00 -0.77 7.22
CA SER A 87 5.62 -1.90 6.37
C SER A 87 5.83 -1.62 4.88
N MET A 88 5.84 -0.35 4.49
CA MET A 88 6.11 0.10 3.14
C MET A 88 7.49 0.76 3.05
N GLY A 89 8.33 0.19 2.18
CA GLY A 89 9.67 0.72 1.92
C GLY A 89 9.67 1.84 0.89
N THR A 90 10.79 2.52 0.82
CA THR A 90 11.10 3.51 -0.22
C THR A 90 12.34 3.08 -1.00
N THR A 91 12.39 3.38 -2.28
CA THR A 91 13.56 3.12 -3.12
C THR A 91 14.73 4.07 -2.84
N ARG A 92 14.48 5.15 -2.10
CA ARG A 92 15.51 6.11 -1.67
C ARG A 92 15.76 5.97 -0.18
N ARG A 93 17.04 5.88 0.21
CA ARG A 93 17.43 5.94 1.61
C ARG A 93 17.25 7.38 2.11
N GLN A 94 16.13 7.65 2.79
CA GLN A 94 15.77 8.99 3.25
C GLN A 94 16.42 9.35 4.60
N PHE A 95 16.77 8.36 5.42
CA PHE A 95 17.30 8.54 6.77
C PHE A 95 18.54 7.70 7.00
N LYS A 96 19.34 8.11 7.99
CA LYS A 96 20.48 7.35 8.52
C LYS A 96 20.14 6.75 9.88
N ILE A 97 20.75 5.61 10.21
CA ILE A 97 20.64 5.04 11.56
C ILE A 97 21.23 6.06 12.56
N GLY A 98 20.54 6.30 13.65
CA GLY A 98 20.91 7.30 14.66
C GLY A 98 20.35 8.69 14.41
N GLU A 99 19.74 8.96 13.26
CA GLU A 99 19.14 10.26 12.89
C GLU A 99 17.91 10.55 13.75
N GLN A 100 17.80 11.77 14.24
CA GLN A 100 16.61 12.25 14.93
C GLN A 100 15.54 12.65 13.91
N VAL A 101 14.31 12.22 14.17
CA VAL A 101 13.17 12.46 13.28
C VAL A 101 11.97 12.95 14.07
N LYS A 102 11.15 13.80 13.48
CA LYS A 102 9.87 14.18 14.05
C LYS A 102 8.86 13.06 13.81
N VAL A 103 8.28 12.56 14.90
CA VAL A 103 7.25 11.52 14.87
C VAL A 103 5.92 12.13 15.25
N ARG A 104 4.91 11.87 14.42
CA ARG A 104 3.51 12.18 14.76
C ARG A 104 2.82 10.91 15.20
N TYR A 105 2.08 10.99 16.31
CA TYR A 105 1.41 9.84 16.91
C TYR A 105 -0.01 10.18 17.35
N ASP A 106 -0.84 9.16 17.47
CA ASP A 106 -2.18 9.26 18.04
C ASP A 106 -2.08 9.17 19.57
N HIS A 107 -2.55 10.19 20.28
CA HIS A 107 -2.51 10.24 21.74
C HIS A 107 -3.23 9.03 22.39
N ASN A 108 -4.34 8.58 21.81
CA ASN A 108 -5.10 7.44 22.33
C ASN A 108 -4.47 6.08 21.98
N SER A 109 -3.59 6.03 21.00
CA SER A 109 -2.92 4.82 20.53
C SER A 109 -1.50 5.15 20.09
N PRO A 110 -0.54 5.30 21.02
CA PRO A 110 0.81 5.76 20.68
C PRO A 110 1.54 4.92 19.64
N ASN A 111 1.26 3.61 19.58
CA ASN A 111 1.80 2.74 18.53
C ASN A 111 1.37 3.15 17.10
N TYR A 112 0.27 3.91 16.98
CA TYR A 112 -0.21 4.40 15.70
C TYR A 112 0.47 5.74 15.39
N SER A 113 1.54 5.68 14.60
CA SER A 113 2.42 6.82 14.36
C SER A 113 3.00 6.83 12.95
N TYR A 114 3.63 7.94 12.58
CA TYR A 114 4.40 8.08 11.35
C TYR A 114 5.50 9.15 11.50
N ILE A 115 6.56 9.04 10.68
CA ILE A 115 7.61 10.05 10.60
C ILE A 115 7.14 11.20 9.72
N GLU A 116 7.21 12.42 10.23
CA GLU A 116 6.90 13.62 9.43
C GLU A 116 7.90 13.76 8.28
N GLY A 117 7.39 14.01 7.08
CA GLY A 117 8.23 14.13 5.88
C GLY A 117 8.67 12.80 5.24
N TYR A 118 8.39 11.64 5.82
CA TYR A 118 8.67 10.36 5.18
C TYR A 118 7.81 10.17 3.92
N LYS A 119 8.47 9.97 2.79
CA LYS A 119 7.82 9.73 1.50
C LYS A 119 7.83 8.24 1.20
N GLU A 120 6.74 7.57 1.52
CA GLU A 120 6.49 6.19 1.09
C GLU A 120 6.30 6.10 -0.42
N ASP A 121 6.78 5.01 -1.01
CA ASP A 121 6.61 4.76 -2.44
C ASP A 121 5.20 4.20 -2.70
N SER A 122 4.23 5.10 -2.81
CA SER A 122 2.81 4.76 -3.00
C SER A 122 2.47 4.36 -4.45
N ALA A 123 3.45 4.36 -5.35
CA ALA A 123 3.23 4.06 -6.77
C ALA A 123 2.61 2.68 -6.99
N ALA A 124 3.03 1.66 -6.21
CA ALA A 124 2.46 0.32 -6.29
C ALA A 124 1.00 0.25 -5.84
N ALA A 125 0.63 1.02 -4.81
CA ALA A 125 -0.75 1.08 -4.31
C ALA A 125 -1.68 1.78 -5.32
N ILE A 126 -1.22 2.89 -5.90
CA ILE A 126 -1.95 3.62 -6.93
C ILE A 126 -2.07 2.78 -8.21
N GLY A 127 -0.97 2.13 -8.63
CA GLY A 127 -0.96 1.22 -9.77
C GLY A 127 -1.94 0.06 -9.58
N GLY A 128 -2.00 -0.54 -8.39
CA GLY A 128 -2.96 -1.60 -8.05
C GLY A 128 -4.42 -1.15 -8.13
N LEU A 129 -4.72 0.09 -7.70
CA LEU A 129 -6.05 0.69 -7.84
C LEU A 129 -6.44 0.85 -9.31
N ILE A 130 -5.57 1.46 -10.11
CA ILE A 130 -5.84 1.73 -11.53
C ILE A 130 -6.02 0.42 -12.29
N MET A 131 -5.09 -0.52 -12.15
CA MET A 131 -5.15 -1.83 -12.84
C MET A 131 -6.37 -2.64 -12.38
N GLY A 132 -6.69 -2.62 -11.09
CA GLY A 132 -7.87 -3.30 -10.56
C GLY A 132 -9.17 -2.71 -11.12
N SER A 133 -9.29 -1.39 -11.22
CA SER A 133 -10.46 -0.72 -11.81
C SER A 133 -10.62 -1.03 -13.30
N ILE A 134 -9.51 -0.99 -14.05
CA ILE A 134 -9.53 -1.35 -15.48
C ILE A 134 -9.96 -2.80 -15.68
N ALA A 135 -9.43 -3.73 -14.88
CA ALA A 135 -9.79 -5.14 -14.97
C ALA A 135 -11.30 -5.38 -14.74
N VAL A 136 -11.88 -4.70 -13.74
CA VAL A 136 -13.32 -4.77 -13.46
C VAL A 136 -14.13 -4.23 -14.64
N LEU A 137 -13.76 -3.07 -15.18
CA LEU A 137 -14.45 -2.47 -16.33
C LEU A 137 -14.37 -3.34 -17.59
N CYS A 138 -13.19 -3.90 -17.88
CA CYS A 138 -13.02 -4.83 -19.00
C CYS A 138 -13.86 -6.10 -18.81
N GLY A 139 -13.91 -6.67 -17.61
CA GLY A 139 -14.74 -7.83 -17.30
C GLY A 139 -16.22 -7.56 -17.53
N LEU A 140 -16.73 -6.42 -17.06
CA LEU A 140 -18.11 -6.00 -17.27
C LEU A 140 -18.43 -5.79 -18.78
N PHE A 141 -17.51 -5.13 -19.51
CA PHE A 141 -17.69 -4.88 -20.93
C PHE A 141 -17.78 -6.19 -21.74
N VAL A 142 -16.90 -7.15 -21.49
CA VAL A 142 -16.92 -8.47 -22.14
C VAL A 142 -18.21 -9.21 -21.79
N GLY A 143 -18.65 -9.19 -20.53
CA GLY A 143 -19.90 -9.82 -20.11
C GLY A 143 -21.12 -9.27 -20.85
N VAL A 144 -21.22 -7.95 -20.95
CA VAL A 144 -22.33 -7.29 -21.71
C VAL A 144 -22.25 -7.61 -23.19
N PHE A 145 -21.06 -7.54 -23.78
CA PHE A 145 -20.88 -7.82 -25.22
C PHE A 145 -21.27 -9.25 -25.62
N VAL A 146 -20.90 -10.24 -24.77
CA VAL A 146 -21.24 -11.67 -25.04
C VAL A 146 -22.75 -11.95 -24.87
N TRP A 147 -23.44 -11.17 -24.01
CA TRP A 147 -24.85 -11.37 -23.71
C TRP A 147 -25.78 -10.69 -24.73
N PHE A 148 -25.39 -9.53 -25.25
CA PHE A 148 -26.21 -8.71 -26.15
C PHE A 148 -25.74 -8.71 -27.62
N GLY A 149 -24.57 -9.25 -27.96
CA GLY A 149 -24.05 -9.44 -29.30
C GLY A 149 -24.23 -10.88 -29.78
#